data_d85a4a79e5909755ddd8df14ef0eb41c
#
_entry.id   d85a4a79e5909755ddd8df14ef0eb41c
#
_cell.length_a   1.000
_cell.length_b   1.000
_cell.length_c   1.000
_cell.angle_alpha   90.00
_cell.angle_beta   90.00
_cell.angle_gamma   90.00
#
_symmetry.space_group_name_H-M   'P 1'
#
loop_
_entity.id
_entity.type
_entity.pdbx_description
1 polymer ?
#
loop_
_entity_poly.entity_id
_entity_poly.type
_entity_poly.pdbx_seq_one_letter_code
_entity_poly.pdbx_strand_id
1 'polypeptide(L)'
;VKTWKKKYDDYNLEDLLLDESFISWVQGGKEASSPWKSRLLESQKLSEEAAKAEEIIGQLQWREFQGDNKRIENLKDRIDIRIRASDVRDEFGAYQEKPASSNWYRLLAAACLALLLMGSIGYYLANQNPVVEKNLSQEVEVRNTRNGQKLMVHLNDGSKVKLNSGSTIKYQKYFSDTSRVIELQGEAFFEVARDSLRPFRVVAGGTVTEALGTSFNIYSEMGDPTKVSLVTGKVSVTSTSTQEQVLLKPGQMVKTLSGTLGPVATYEYGEIAWKDDVLFFLRCDQGEVFEKLEKWYGVNFRIEGKLSGGWNYSGSFDGQTLHAVLTSIGYAEDFTFQIKNKEVVIKPKTL
;
A
#
# COMPACT_ATOMS: atom_id res chain seq x y z
N VAL A 1 -20.67 20.01 -1.60
CA VAL A 1 -20.36 18.59 -1.52
C VAL A 1 -21.40 17.87 -2.37
N LYS A 2 -21.13 17.64 -3.66
CA LYS A 2 -21.92 16.75 -4.52
C LYS A 2 -21.28 15.37 -4.42
N THR A 3 -21.81 14.53 -3.55
CA THR A 3 -21.58 13.09 -3.61
C THR A 3 -22.19 12.58 -4.91
N TRP A 4 -21.33 12.08 -5.82
CA TRP A 4 -21.78 11.32 -6.98
C TRP A 4 -22.34 9.99 -6.45
N LYS A 5 -23.63 9.95 -6.10
CA LYS A 5 -24.34 8.68 -5.97
C LYS A 5 -24.43 8.10 -7.37
N LYS A 6 -23.80 6.94 -7.60
CA LYS A 6 -23.98 6.13 -8.78
C LYS A 6 -25.49 5.96 -8.98
N LYS A 7 -25.99 6.22 -10.19
CA LYS A 7 -27.40 5.97 -10.48
C LYS A 7 -27.62 4.47 -10.34
N TYR A 8 -28.69 4.04 -9.69
CA TYR A 8 -28.96 2.61 -9.45
C TYR A 8 -29.00 1.77 -10.74
N ASP A 9 -29.32 2.41 -11.87
CA ASP A 9 -29.31 1.79 -13.21
C ASP A 9 -27.91 1.34 -13.66
N ASP A 10 -26.85 1.88 -13.06
CA ASP A 10 -25.44 1.54 -13.33
C ASP A 10 -24.87 0.55 -12.32
N TYR A 11 -25.69 0.03 -11.40
CA TYR A 11 -25.24 -0.97 -10.43
C TYR A 11 -24.89 -2.29 -11.13
N ASN A 12 -23.74 -2.86 -10.73
CA ASN A 12 -23.33 -4.20 -11.08
C ASN A 12 -23.48 -5.14 -9.87
N LEU A 13 -23.13 -6.41 -10.04
CA LEU A 13 -23.19 -7.43 -8.99
C LEU A 13 -22.44 -7.01 -7.71
N GLU A 14 -21.26 -6.41 -7.85
CA GLU A 14 -20.44 -5.99 -6.69
C GLU A 14 -21.09 -4.84 -5.93
N ASP A 15 -21.69 -3.87 -6.65
CA ASP A 15 -22.38 -2.74 -6.04
C ASP A 15 -23.59 -3.23 -5.22
N LEU A 16 -24.33 -4.23 -5.71
CA LEU A 16 -25.48 -4.82 -5.01
C LEU A 16 -25.06 -5.65 -3.77
N LEU A 17 -23.97 -6.40 -3.87
CA LEU A 17 -23.43 -7.17 -2.74
C LEU A 17 -22.82 -6.30 -1.64
N LEU A 18 -22.57 -5.02 -1.91
CA LEU A 18 -22.05 -4.03 -0.94
C LEU A 18 -23.12 -3.04 -0.45
N ASP A 19 -24.32 -3.06 -1.03
CA ASP A 19 -25.41 -2.18 -0.62
C ASP A 19 -26.22 -2.81 0.52
N GLU A 20 -26.02 -2.32 1.74
CA GLU A 20 -26.68 -2.81 2.95
C GLU A 20 -28.22 -2.79 2.84
N SER A 21 -28.78 -1.81 2.09
CA SER A 21 -30.22 -1.70 1.90
C SER A 21 -30.76 -2.80 0.99
N PHE A 22 -29.99 -3.23 -0.01
CA PHE A 22 -30.32 -4.35 -0.89
C PHE A 22 -30.21 -5.69 -0.13
N ILE A 23 -29.10 -5.89 0.61
CA ILE A 23 -28.88 -7.09 1.41
C ILE A 23 -30.01 -7.27 2.43
N SER A 24 -30.35 -6.21 3.17
CA SER A 24 -31.44 -6.22 4.16
C SER A 24 -32.78 -6.52 3.53
N TRP A 25 -33.07 -6.00 2.32
CA TRP A 25 -34.28 -6.28 1.59
C TRP A 25 -34.40 -7.76 1.15
N VAL A 26 -33.30 -8.33 0.66
CA VAL A 26 -33.25 -9.76 0.28
C VAL A 26 -33.43 -10.66 1.50
N GLN A 27 -32.78 -10.34 2.62
CA GLN A 27 -32.87 -11.13 3.88
C GLN A 27 -34.20 -10.94 4.60
N GLY A 28 -34.79 -9.75 4.53
CA GLY A 28 -36.07 -9.41 5.19
C GLY A 28 -37.34 -9.92 4.48
N GLY A 29 -37.21 -10.82 3.49
CA GLY A 29 -38.36 -11.43 2.82
C GLY A 29 -39.00 -10.59 1.72
N LYS A 30 -38.29 -9.62 1.16
CA LYS A 30 -38.67 -8.82 -0.01
C LYS A 30 -39.98 -8.05 0.18
N GLU A 31 -40.08 -7.29 1.26
CA GLU A 31 -41.26 -6.49 1.57
C GLU A 31 -41.71 -5.62 0.37
N ALA A 32 -43.03 -5.59 0.14
CA ALA A 32 -43.64 -4.94 -1.02
C ALA A 32 -43.49 -3.41 -1.03
N SER A 33 -43.21 -2.81 0.13
CA SER A 33 -43.01 -1.36 0.34
C SER A 33 -41.58 -0.89 0.04
N SER A 34 -40.65 -1.80 -0.26
CA SER A 34 -39.27 -1.44 -0.50
C SER A 34 -39.06 -0.76 -1.86
N PRO A 35 -38.25 0.30 -1.93
CA PRO A 35 -37.87 0.96 -3.19
C PRO A 35 -37.17 0.05 -4.19
N TRP A 36 -36.61 -1.09 -3.74
CA TRP A 36 -35.92 -2.03 -4.61
C TRP A 36 -36.86 -2.74 -5.59
N LYS A 37 -38.07 -3.06 -5.17
CA LYS A 37 -39.05 -3.73 -6.03
C LYS A 37 -39.43 -2.89 -7.26
N SER A 38 -39.66 -1.60 -7.10
CA SER A 38 -39.95 -0.68 -8.22
C SER A 38 -38.74 -0.50 -9.14
N ARG A 39 -37.53 -0.37 -8.58
CA ARG A 39 -36.29 -0.20 -9.36
C ARG A 39 -35.94 -1.42 -10.22
N LEU A 40 -36.16 -2.63 -9.71
CA LEU A 40 -35.92 -3.86 -10.47
C LEU A 40 -36.91 -4.06 -11.62
N LEU A 41 -38.11 -3.45 -11.54
CA LEU A 41 -39.09 -3.44 -12.63
C LEU A 41 -38.76 -2.42 -13.73
N GLU A 42 -38.00 -1.38 -13.41
CA GLU A 42 -37.63 -0.30 -14.33
C GLU A 42 -36.40 -0.62 -15.19
N SER A 43 -35.51 -1.53 -14.75
CA SER A 43 -34.27 -1.88 -15.45
C SER A 43 -34.04 -3.39 -15.52
N GLN A 44 -34.11 -3.93 -16.74
CA GLN A 44 -33.87 -5.35 -17.00
C GLN A 44 -32.46 -5.78 -16.61
N LYS A 45 -31.46 -4.93 -16.91
CA LYS A 45 -30.05 -5.18 -16.54
C LYS A 45 -29.88 -5.27 -15.03
N LEU A 46 -30.45 -4.34 -14.28
CA LEU A 46 -30.40 -4.34 -12.83
C LEU A 46 -31.09 -5.60 -12.23
N SER A 47 -32.19 -6.03 -12.83
CA SER A 47 -32.92 -7.24 -12.44
C SER A 47 -32.08 -8.52 -12.62
N GLU A 48 -31.32 -8.62 -13.72
CA GLU A 48 -30.42 -9.75 -13.97
C GLU A 48 -29.25 -9.81 -12.97
N GLU A 49 -28.65 -8.66 -12.69
CA GLU A 49 -27.56 -8.57 -11.70
C GLU A 49 -28.07 -8.81 -10.25
N ALA A 50 -29.28 -8.35 -9.94
CA ALA A 50 -29.92 -8.58 -8.66
C ALA A 50 -30.24 -10.06 -8.44
N ALA A 51 -30.69 -10.80 -9.47
CA ALA A 51 -30.94 -12.24 -9.37
C ALA A 51 -29.66 -13.02 -9.02
N LYS A 52 -28.52 -12.66 -9.60
CA LYS A 52 -27.21 -13.25 -9.25
C LYS A 52 -26.78 -12.89 -7.83
N ALA A 53 -27.00 -11.63 -7.42
CA ALA A 53 -26.67 -11.20 -6.05
C ALA A 53 -27.55 -11.92 -5.00
N GLU A 54 -28.84 -12.12 -5.29
CA GLU A 54 -29.76 -12.90 -4.43
C GLU A 54 -29.30 -14.35 -4.23
N GLU A 55 -28.87 -15.00 -5.30
CA GLU A 55 -28.35 -16.38 -5.22
C GLU A 55 -27.11 -16.44 -4.30
N ILE A 56 -26.18 -15.51 -4.45
CA ILE A 56 -24.98 -15.42 -3.61
C ILE A 56 -25.34 -15.12 -2.15
N ILE A 57 -26.24 -14.17 -1.90
CA ILE A 57 -26.70 -13.83 -0.54
C ILE A 57 -27.41 -15.04 0.10
N GLY A 58 -28.20 -15.78 -0.68
CA GLY A 58 -28.87 -17.00 -0.22
C GLY A 58 -27.91 -18.14 0.15
N GLN A 59 -26.80 -18.27 -0.57
CA GLN A 59 -25.74 -19.25 -0.25
C GLN A 59 -24.89 -18.81 0.97
N LEU A 60 -24.79 -17.50 1.21
CA LEU A 60 -24.13 -16.89 2.37
C LEU A 60 -25.03 -16.84 3.61
N GLN A 61 -26.21 -17.50 3.61
CA GLN A 61 -27.03 -17.59 4.82
C GLN A 61 -26.16 -18.12 5.95
N TRP A 62 -25.84 -17.23 6.86
CA TRP A 62 -25.20 -17.52 8.11
C TRP A 62 -25.99 -18.68 8.75
N ARG A 63 -25.32 -19.80 9.00
CA ARG A 63 -25.84 -20.74 9.98
C ARG A 63 -25.99 -19.90 11.27
N GLU A 64 -27.21 -19.47 11.54
CA GLU A 64 -27.56 -19.10 12.92
C GLU A 64 -27.05 -20.25 13.76
N PHE A 65 -26.17 -19.93 14.70
CA PHE A 65 -25.72 -20.90 15.69
C PHE A 65 -26.95 -21.27 16.49
N GLN A 66 -27.73 -22.21 15.98
CA GLN A 66 -28.77 -22.92 16.76
C GLN A 66 -27.99 -23.67 17.82
N GLY A 67 -27.81 -22.98 18.95
CA GLY A 67 -27.36 -23.63 20.17
C GLY A 67 -28.21 -24.86 20.36
N ASP A 68 -27.55 -26.03 20.39
CA ASP A 68 -28.22 -27.31 20.58
C ASP A 68 -29.05 -27.25 21.88
N ASN A 69 -30.33 -26.91 21.75
CA ASN A 69 -31.27 -26.77 22.88
C ASN A 69 -31.28 -28.01 23.78
N LYS A 70 -30.98 -29.18 23.21
CA LYS A 70 -30.80 -30.43 23.94
C LYS A 70 -29.57 -30.41 24.84
N ARG A 71 -28.54 -29.66 24.49
CA ARG A 71 -27.32 -29.53 25.29
C ARG A 71 -27.50 -28.52 26.43
N ILE A 72 -28.35 -27.51 26.21
CA ILE A 72 -28.72 -26.50 27.23
C ILE A 72 -29.69 -27.14 28.24
N GLU A 73 -30.69 -27.96 27.81
CA GLU A 73 -31.56 -28.70 28.69
C GLU A 73 -30.79 -29.73 29.54
N ASN A 74 -29.90 -30.51 28.94
CA ASN A 74 -29.03 -31.42 29.68
C ASN A 74 -28.10 -30.70 30.71
N LEU A 75 -27.72 -29.48 30.48
CA LEU A 75 -26.95 -28.67 31.44
C LEU A 75 -27.85 -28.19 32.58
N LYS A 76 -29.09 -27.77 32.30
CA LYS A 76 -30.08 -27.41 33.34
C LYS A 76 -30.40 -28.58 34.25
N ASP A 77 -30.71 -29.75 33.69
CA ASP A 77 -30.99 -30.95 34.45
C ASP A 77 -29.84 -31.38 35.36
N ARG A 78 -28.60 -31.25 34.88
CA ARG A 78 -27.38 -31.56 35.69
C ARG A 78 -27.15 -30.53 36.80
N ILE A 79 -27.56 -29.31 36.64
CA ILE A 79 -27.49 -28.26 37.66
C ILE A 79 -28.59 -28.48 38.71
N ASP A 80 -29.83 -28.77 38.31
CA ASP A 80 -30.94 -29.05 39.22
C ASP A 80 -30.71 -30.31 40.08
N ILE A 81 -30.11 -31.35 39.50
CA ILE A 81 -29.73 -32.58 40.23
C ILE A 81 -28.65 -32.24 41.29
N ARG A 82 -27.71 -31.36 41.01
CA ARG A 82 -26.68 -30.92 41.98
C ARG A 82 -27.25 -30.07 43.10
N ILE A 83 -28.18 -29.18 42.79
CA ILE A 83 -28.82 -28.33 43.79
C ILE A 83 -29.69 -29.19 44.74
N ARG A 84 -30.46 -30.16 44.22
CA ARG A 84 -31.26 -31.08 45.08
C ARG A 84 -30.38 -32.04 45.89
N ALA A 85 -29.19 -32.38 45.42
CA ALA A 85 -28.26 -33.22 46.19
C ALA A 85 -27.57 -32.46 47.34
N SER A 86 -27.57 -31.12 47.33
CA SER A 86 -27.06 -30.31 48.42
C SER A 86 -28.06 -30.12 49.58
N ASP A 87 -29.37 -30.16 49.27
CA ASP A 87 -30.43 -29.95 50.28
C ASP A 87 -30.78 -31.21 51.09
N VAL A 88 -30.27 -32.41 50.70
CA VAL A 88 -30.54 -33.69 51.42
C VAL A 88 -29.48 -34.03 52.45
N ARG A 89 -28.46 -33.19 52.67
CA ARG A 89 -27.32 -33.51 53.52
C ARG A 89 -27.41 -33.07 54.97
N ASP A 90 -28.52 -32.45 55.37
CA ASP A 90 -28.63 -31.91 56.74
C ASP A 90 -29.49 -32.73 57.70
N GLU A 91 -29.90 -33.94 57.33
CA GLU A 91 -30.81 -34.72 58.19
C GLU A 91 -30.41 -36.19 58.45
N PHE A 92 -29.16 -36.50 58.70
CA PHE A 92 -28.82 -37.76 59.38
C PHE A 92 -27.61 -37.60 60.31
N GLY A 93 -27.94 -37.73 61.61
CA GLY A 93 -27.06 -37.57 62.73
C GLY A 93 -25.88 -38.54 62.79
N ALA A 94 -24.93 -38.09 63.52
CA ALA A 94 -23.73 -38.63 64.01
C ALA A 94 -23.64 -40.16 64.20
N TYR A 95 -22.75 -40.77 63.44
CA TYR A 95 -21.99 -41.95 63.88
C TYR A 95 -20.54 -41.58 63.84
N GLN A 96 -19.91 -41.43 65.02
CA GLN A 96 -18.48 -41.32 65.18
C GLN A 96 -17.83 -42.69 65.03
N GLU A 97 -17.31 -42.99 63.86
CA GLU A 97 -16.21 -43.96 63.75
C GLU A 97 -14.90 -43.20 63.64
N LYS A 98 -14.01 -43.46 64.59
CA LYS A 98 -12.64 -42.97 64.55
C LYS A 98 -11.91 -43.56 63.36
N PRO A 99 -11.50 -42.78 62.35
CA PRO A 99 -10.69 -43.32 61.27
C PRO A 99 -9.27 -43.55 61.81
N ALA A 100 -8.80 -44.77 61.63
CA ALA A 100 -7.37 -45.04 61.70
C ALA A 100 -6.67 -44.11 60.72
N SER A 101 -5.77 -43.28 61.26
CA SER A 101 -5.06 -42.28 60.48
C SER A 101 -4.06 -42.94 59.53
N SER A 102 -4.52 -43.35 58.36
CA SER A 102 -3.63 -43.76 57.27
C SER A 102 -3.31 -42.56 56.38
N ASN A 103 -2.21 -41.90 56.67
CA ASN A 103 -1.73 -40.73 55.93
C ASN A 103 -1.27 -41.03 54.50
N TRP A 104 -1.34 -42.30 54.08
CA TRP A 104 -0.82 -42.69 52.77
C TRP A 104 -1.69 -42.21 51.63
N TYR A 105 -3.00 -42.00 51.76
CA TYR A 105 -3.84 -41.43 50.75
C TYR A 105 -3.49 -39.95 50.46
N ARG A 106 -3.07 -39.22 51.53
CA ARG A 106 -2.63 -37.83 51.35
C ARG A 106 -1.34 -37.77 50.56
N LEU A 107 -0.45 -38.73 50.74
CA LEU A 107 0.77 -38.85 49.98
C LEU A 107 0.50 -39.26 48.52
N LEU A 108 -0.44 -40.20 48.29
CA LEU A 108 -0.85 -40.54 46.95
C LEU A 108 -1.54 -39.39 46.24
N ALA A 109 -2.45 -38.66 46.89
CA ALA A 109 -3.09 -37.48 46.33
C ALA A 109 -2.09 -36.39 45.97
N ALA A 110 -1.07 -36.16 46.85
CA ALA A 110 -0.01 -35.22 46.56
C ALA A 110 0.88 -35.66 45.37
N ALA A 111 1.16 -36.95 45.26
CA ALA A 111 1.92 -37.52 44.14
C ALA A 111 1.18 -37.38 42.79
N CYS A 112 -0.14 -37.66 42.81
CA CYS A 112 -0.97 -37.47 41.63
C CYS A 112 -1.07 -36.00 41.18
N LEU A 113 -1.21 -35.08 42.14
CA LEU A 113 -1.20 -33.65 41.85
C LEU A 113 0.15 -33.19 41.30
N ALA A 114 1.26 -33.69 41.86
CA ALA A 114 2.61 -33.38 41.37
C ALA A 114 2.84 -33.91 39.95
N LEU A 115 2.37 -35.11 39.64
CA LEU A 115 2.42 -35.69 38.28
C LEU A 115 1.56 -34.91 37.28
N LEU A 116 0.36 -34.46 37.66
CA LEU A 116 -0.49 -33.61 36.83
C LEU A 116 0.14 -32.25 36.59
N LEU A 117 0.77 -31.64 37.62
CA LEU A 117 1.50 -30.39 37.47
C LEU A 117 2.73 -30.56 36.58
N MET A 118 3.54 -31.60 36.80
CA MET A 118 4.69 -31.88 35.94
C MET A 118 4.25 -32.19 34.49
N GLY A 119 3.17 -32.95 34.31
CA GLY A 119 2.58 -33.22 32.99
C GLY A 119 2.05 -31.98 32.31
N SER A 120 1.39 -31.09 33.07
CA SER A 120 0.90 -29.81 32.51
C SER A 120 2.02 -28.83 32.16
N ILE A 121 3.08 -28.76 33.01
CA ILE A 121 4.29 -27.98 32.74
C ILE A 121 5.05 -28.57 31.56
N GLY A 122 5.24 -29.89 31.52
CA GLY A 122 5.86 -30.57 30.38
C GLY A 122 5.10 -30.39 29.09
N TYR A 123 3.75 -30.48 29.12
CA TYR A 123 2.88 -30.18 27.97
C TYR A 123 2.98 -28.72 27.56
N TYR A 124 2.97 -27.80 28.54
CA TYR A 124 3.12 -26.35 28.27
C TYR A 124 4.48 -26.04 27.66
N LEU A 125 5.58 -26.60 28.18
CA LEU A 125 6.91 -26.42 27.64
C LEU A 125 7.13 -27.11 26.30
N ALA A 126 6.51 -28.29 26.07
CA ALA A 126 6.56 -29.00 24.80
C ALA A 126 5.70 -28.32 23.72
N ASN A 127 4.59 -27.68 24.13
CA ASN A 127 3.72 -26.91 23.23
C ASN A 127 4.14 -25.43 23.07
N GLN A 128 5.12 -24.96 23.82
CA GLN A 128 5.91 -23.81 23.42
C GLN A 128 6.76 -24.29 22.23
N ASN A 129 6.11 -24.56 21.09
CA ASN A 129 6.83 -24.45 19.85
C ASN A 129 7.46 -23.05 19.96
N PRO A 130 8.80 -22.90 19.96
CA PRO A 130 9.33 -21.60 19.61
C PRO A 130 8.58 -21.32 18.31
N VAL A 131 7.79 -20.25 18.25
CA VAL A 131 7.54 -19.59 17.01
C VAL A 131 8.96 -19.36 16.54
N VAL A 132 9.49 -20.32 15.77
CA VAL A 132 10.58 -20.05 14.87
C VAL A 132 9.91 -18.97 14.03
N GLU A 133 10.03 -17.72 14.52
CA GLU A 133 10.02 -16.61 13.60
C GLU A 133 10.98 -17.12 12.54
N LYS A 134 10.38 -17.62 11.46
CA LYS A 134 11.08 -17.81 10.24
C LYS A 134 11.56 -16.39 9.99
N ASN A 135 12.75 -16.09 10.56
CA ASN A 135 13.59 -15.03 10.08
C ASN A 135 13.83 -15.44 8.63
N LEU A 136 12.78 -15.23 7.80
CA LEU A 136 12.96 -14.90 6.42
C LEU A 136 13.90 -13.72 6.57
N SER A 137 15.20 -14.03 6.53
CA SER A 137 16.27 -13.06 6.46
C SER A 137 15.71 -12.01 5.54
N GLN A 138 15.45 -10.81 6.08
CA GLN A 138 14.76 -9.75 5.35
C GLN A 138 15.71 -9.41 4.22
N GLU A 139 15.59 -10.18 3.12
CA GLU A 139 16.45 -10.05 1.95
C GLU A 139 16.13 -8.68 1.38
N VAL A 140 17.01 -7.73 1.70
CA VAL A 140 16.90 -6.35 1.22
C VAL A 140 17.43 -6.34 -0.20
N GLU A 141 16.61 -5.89 -1.11
CA GLU A 141 17.01 -5.64 -2.49
C GLU A 141 17.32 -4.16 -2.68
N VAL A 142 18.41 -3.91 -3.40
CA VAL A 142 18.82 -2.58 -3.85
C VAL A 142 18.84 -2.60 -5.37
N ARG A 143 18.13 -1.67 -5.98
CA ARG A 143 18.15 -1.44 -7.42
C ARG A 143 18.60 -0.02 -7.69
N ASN A 144 19.57 0.16 -8.58
CA ASN A 144 20.10 1.47 -8.93
C ASN A 144 20.25 1.60 -10.45
N THR A 145 20.22 2.81 -10.91
CA THR A 145 20.48 3.23 -12.28
C THR A 145 21.66 4.18 -12.31
N ARG A 146 22.43 4.13 -13.40
CA ARG A 146 23.46 5.14 -13.71
C ARG A 146 22.85 6.24 -14.58
N ASN A 147 23.58 7.34 -14.74
CA ASN A 147 23.22 8.36 -15.74
C ASN A 147 23.09 7.69 -17.13
N GLY A 148 22.06 8.08 -17.86
CA GLY A 148 21.71 7.48 -19.15
C GLY A 148 20.97 6.14 -19.06
N GLN A 149 20.63 5.67 -17.87
CA GLN A 149 19.95 4.38 -17.67
C GLN A 149 18.61 4.59 -16.96
N LYS A 150 17.57 3.96 -17.46
CA LYS A 150 16.28 3.80 -16.78
C LYS A 150 16.03 2.30 -16.54
N LEU A 151 15.31 1.97 -15.47
CA LEU A 151 15.06 0.58 -15.10
C LEU A 151 13.61 0.39 -14.68
N MET A 152 12.95 -0.62 -15.24
CA MET A 152 11.66 -1.09 -14.77
C MET A 152 11.86 -2.21 -13.76
N VAL A 153 11.38 -2.02 -12.53
CA VAL A 153 11.40 -3.00 -11.46
C VAL A 153 9.98 -3.49 -11.20
N HIS A 154 9.79 -4.81 -11.26
CA HIS A 154 8.54 -5.47 -10.90
C HIS A 154 8.68 -5.98 -9.46
N LEU A 155 7.81 -5.53 -8.57
CA LEU A 155 7.79 -5.93 -7.18
C LEU A 155 6.89 -7.16 -6.98
N ASN A 156 7.13 -7.92 -5.90
CA ASN A 156 6.41 -9.17 -5.63
C ASN A 156 4.92 -8.97 -5.27
N ASP A 157 4.51 -7.74 -4.93
CA ASP A 157 3.11 -7.36 -4.69
C ASP A 157 2.35 -7.00 -5.98
N GLY A 158 3.00 -7.09 -7.15
CA GLY A 158 2.46 -6.70 -8.44
C GLY A 158 2.63 -5.23 -8.79
N SER A 159 3.19 -4.42 -7.89
CA SER A 159 3.53 -3.02 -8.18
C SER A 159 4.71 -2.93 -9.15
N LYS A 160 4.76 -1.82 -9.90
CA LYS A 160 5.84 -1.52 -10.83
C LYS A 160 6.49 -0.20 -10.46
N VAL A 161 7.81 -0.16 -10.57
CA VAL A 161 8.60 1.05 -10.30
C VAL A 161 9.51 1.31 -11.49
N LYS A 162 9.29 2.41 -12.22
CA LYS A 162 10.22 2.89 -13.24
C LYS A 162 11.20 3.83 -12.54
N LEU A 163 12.49 3.46 -12.52
CA LEU A 163 13.57 4.29 -12.00
C LEU A 163 14.10 5.18 -13.11
N ASN A 164 14.25 6.47 -12.83
CA ASN A 164 14.95 7.40 -13.71
C ASN A 164 16.48 7.28 -13.56
N SER A 165 17.23 8.00 -14.37
CA SER A 165 18.68 8.07 -14.33
C SER A 165 19.21 8.50 -12.97
N GLY A 166 20.29 7.86 -12.50
CA GLY A 166 20.95 8.21 -11.25
C GLY A 166 20.15 7.92 -9.98
N SER A 167 19.17 7.02 -10.05
CA SER A 167 18.24 6.75 -8.96
C SER A 167 18.50 5.40 -8.28
N THR A 168 18.14 5.31 -7.01
CA THR A 168 18.28 4.10 -6.21
C THR A 168 17.02 3.86 -5.40
N ILE A 169 16.53 2.61 -5.41
CA ILE A 169 15.53 2.14 -4.44
C ILE A 169 16.10 1.01 -3.60
N LYS A 170 15.64 0.96 -2.34
CA LYS A 170 15.94 -0.10 -1.40
C LYS A 170 14.62 -0.57 -0.77
N TYR A 171 14.39 -1.88 -0.78
CA TYR A 171 13.15 -2.48 -0.29
C TYR A 171 13.35 -3.91 0.15
N GLN A 172 12.44 -4.44 0.95
CA GLN A 172 12.42 -5.86 1.30
C GLN A 172 11.86 -6.67 0.13
N LYS A 173 12.57 -7.72 -0.30
CA LYS A 173 12.12 -8.61 -1.39
C LYS A 173 10.71 -9.13 -1.16
N TYR A 174 10.39 -9.48 0.09
CA TYR A 174 9.06 -9.81 0.53
C TYR A 174 8.60 -8.77 1.54
N PHE A 175 7.55 -8.05 1.20
CA PHE A 175 6.97 -7.06 2.10
C PHE A 175 6.34 -7.74 3.32
N SER A 176 6.22 -6.98 4.42
CA SER A 176 5.55 -7.45 5.63
C SER A 176 4.05 -7.62 5.43
N ASP A 177 3.40 -8.30 6.38
CA ASP A 177 1.94 -8.46 6.38
C ASP A 177 1.19 -7.16 6.71
N THR A 178 1.90 -6.13 7.16
CA THR A 178 1.29 -4.86 7.61
C THR A 178 1.60 -3.66 6.71
N SER A 179 2.68 -3.71 5.91
CA SER A 179 3.08 -2.57 5.07
C SER A 179 4.08 -2.97 3.98
N ARG A 180 4.15 -2.14 2.92
CA ARG A 180 5.07 -2.26 1.79
C ARG A 180 5.94 -1.00 1.78
N VAL A 181 7.19 -1.10 2.22
CA VAL A 181 8.06 0.07 2.40
C VAL A 181 9.20 0.05 1.38
N ILE A 182 9.43 1.19 0.74
CA ILE A 182 10.53 1.47 -0.18
C ILE A 182 11.24 2.74 0.27
N GLU A 183 12.56 2.72 0.28
CA GLU A 183 13.40 3.91 0.39
C GLU A 183 13.82 4.34 -1.03
N LEU A 184 13.69 5.63 -1.34
CA LEU A 184 14.05 6.19 -2.64
C LEU A 184 15.08 7.32 -2.48
N GLN A 185 16.10 7.30 -3.34
CA GLN A 185 16.97 8.42 -3.63
C GLN A 185 17.00 8.63 -5.15
N GLY A 186 16.82 9.86 -5.62
CA GLY A 186 16.67 10.18 -7.04
C GLY A 186 15.21 10.26 -7.46
N GLU A 187 14.87 9.81 -8.65
CA GLU A 187 13.52 9.92 -9.21
C GLU A 187 12.95 8.56 -9.62
N ALA A 188 11.70 8.33 -9.25
CA ALA A 188 10.98 7.13 -9.62
C ALA A 188 9.48 7.39 -9.85
N PHE A 189 8.94 6.67 -10.83
CA PHE A 189 7.50 6.58 -11.08
C PHE A 189 6.98 5.25 -10.58
N PHE A 190 5.92 5.30 -9.77
CA PHE A 190 5.31 4.16 -9.11
C PHE A 190 3.94 3.88 -9.70
N GLU A 191 3.69 2.63 -10.08
CA GLU A 191 2.36 2.08 -10.36
C GLU A 191 2.06 1.04 -9.27
N VAL A 192 1.33 1.46 -8.25
CA VAL A 192 1.10 0.65 -7.05
C VAL A 192 -0.11 -0.24 -7.23
N ALA A 193 0.07 -1.54 -7.03
CA ALA A 193 -1.00 -2.51 -6.97
C ALA A 193 -1.94 -2.21 -5.79
N ARG A 194 -3.25 -2.31 -6.03
CA ARG A 194 -4.26 -2.00 -5.01
C ARG A 194 -4.23 -3.05 -3.90
N ASP A 195 -3.96 -2.59 -2.69
CA ASP A 195 -4.00 -3.38 -1.47
C ASP A 195 -4.32 -2.45 -0.30
N SER A 196 -5.56 -2.50 0.18
CA SER A 196 -6.03 -1.63 1.27
C SER A 196 -5.60 -2.09 2.66
N LEU A 197 -5.16 -3.34 2.80
CA LEU A 197 -4.73 -3.90 4.08
C LEU A 197 -3.26 -3.60 4.37
N ARG A 198 -2.45 -3.43 3.32
CA ARG A 198 -1.02 -3.17 3.42
C ARG A 198 -0.68 -1.90 2.64
N PRO A 199 -0.67 -0.73 3.29
CA PRO A 199 -0.32 0.53 2.63
C PRO A 199 1.10 0.46 2.03
N PHE A 200 1.25 1.05 0.84
CA PHE A 200 2.53 1.21 0.16
C PHE A 200 3.15 2.53 0.56
N ARG A 201 4.34 2.50 1.12
CA ARG A 201 5.04 3.66 1.65
C ARG A 201 6.37 3.88 0.95
N VAL A 202 6.58 5.09 0.45
CA VAL A 202 7.88 5.51 -0.08
C VAL A 202 8.47 6.55 0.84
N VAL A 203 9.67 6.26 1.36
CA VAL A 203 10.45 7.17 2.19
C VAL A 203 11.47 7.87 1.29
N ALA A 204 11.39 9.18 1.18
CA ALA A 204 12.27 9.97 0.32
C ALA A 204 12.37 11.43 0.84
N GLY A 205 13.58 11.99 0.89
CA GLY A 205 13.82 13.42 1.14
C GLY A 205 13.12 13.99 2.38
N GLY A 206 13.04 13.23 3.47
CA GLY A 206 12.37 13.68 4.70
C GLY A 206 10.83 13.59 4.63
N THR A 207 10.29 12.82 3.68
CA THR A 207 8.84 12.57 3.57
C THR A 207 8.53 11.08 3.55
N VAL A 208 7.32 10.75 3.96
CA VAL A 208 6.68 9.44 3.74
C VAL A 208 5.47 9.65 2.86
N THR A 209 5.50 9.05 1.68
CA THR A 209 4.39 9.05 0.72
C THR A 209 3.64 7.73 0.84
N GLU A 210 2.36 7.77 1.20
CA GLU A 210 1.52 6.58 1.38
C GLU A 210 0.46 6.47 0.27
N ALA A 211 0.34 5.26 -0.29
CA ALA A 211 -0.54 4.92 -1.40
C ALA A 211 -1.25 3.58 -1.18
N LEU A 212 -2.48 3.43 -1.70
CA LEU A 212 -3.28 2.19 -1.60
C LEU A 212 -3.60 1.54 -2.95
N GLY A 213 -3.20 2.18 -4.05
CA GLY A 213 -3.48 1.74 -5.43
C GLY A 213 -3.53 2.96 -6.34
N THR A 214 -2.36 3.46 -6.72
CA THR A 214 -2.17 4.80 -7.31
C THR A 214 -1.00 4.80 -8.27
N SER A 215 -0.98 5.78 -9.19
CA SER A 215 0.20 6.08 -9.99
C SER A 215 0.72 7.46 -9.63
N PHE A 216 1.98 7.57 -9.25
CA PHE A 216 2.59 8.83 -8.82
C PHE A 216 4.10 8.86 -9.09
N ASN A 217 4.65 10.07 -9.16
CA ASN A 217 6.08 10.33 -9.32
C ASN A 217 6.65 10.92 -8.03
N ILE A 218 7.84 10.48 -7.67
CA ILE A 218 8.64 11.14 -6.62
C ILE A 218 9.99 11.49 -7.21
N TYR A 219 10.37 12.76 -7.07
CA TYR A 219 11.71 13.29 -7.30
C TYR A 219 12.32 13.68 -5.95
N SER A 220 13.49 13.13 -5.61
CA SER A 220 14.17 13.38 -4.33
C SER A 220 15.68 13.25 -4.50
N GLU A 221 16.31 14.29 -5.01
CA GLU A 221 17.75 14.40 -5.10
C GLU A 221 18.33 15.21 -3.94
N MET A 222 19.59 14.93 -3.61
CA MET A 222 20.27 15.63 -2.52
C MET A 222 20.47 17.10 -2.87
N GLY A 223 20.02 18.00 -2.01
CA GLY A 223 20.11 19.44 -2.21
C GLY A 223 18.88 20.06 -2.86
N ASP A 224 18.02 19.27 -3.47
CA ASP A 224 16.81 19.74 -4.14
C ASP A 224 15.55 19.53 -3.27
N PRO A 225 14.49 20.32 -3.51
CA PRO A 225 13.18 20.04 -2.95
C PRO A 225 12.65 18.70 -3.41
N THR A 226 12.23 17.85 -2.47
CA THR A 226 11.50 16.63 -2.84
C THR A 226 10.15 17.00 -3.43
N LYS A 227 9.77 16.39 -4.55
CA LYS A 227 8.51 16.61 -5.25
C LYS A 227 7.72 15.31 -5.32
N VAL A 228 6.46 15.36 -4.95
CA VAL A 228 5.53 14.24 -5.10
C VAL A 228 4.38 14.68 -6.00
N SER A 229 4.22 14.04 -7.16
CA SER A 229 3.21 14.37 -8.16
C SER A 229 2.26 13.18 -8.37
N LEU A 230 0.95 13.39 -8.20
CA LEU A 230 -0.04 12.33 -8.29
C LEU A 230 -0.71 12.30 -9.67
N VAL A 231 -0.66 11.13 -10.32
CA VAL A 231 -1.28 10.90 -11.64
C VAL A 231 -2.67 10.27 -11.49
N THR A 232 -2.80 9.18 -10.72
CA THR A 232 -4.10 8.52 -10.49
C THR A 232 -4.27 8.11 -9.05
N GLY A 233 -5.52 8.04 -8.57
CA GLY A 233 -5.87 7.58 -7.23
C GLY A 233 -5.77 8.66 -6.16
N LYS A 234 -5.23 8.31 -4.98
CA LYS A 234 -5.03 9.22 -3.83
C LYS A 234 -3.70 8.89 -3.16
N VAL A 235 -2.95 9.91 -2.81
CA VAL A 235 -1.68 9.78 -2.09
C VAL A 235 -1.69 10.74 -0.90
N SER A 236 -1.23 10.23 0.23
CA SER A 236 -0.94 11.04 1.41
C SER A 236 0.56 11.27 1.52
N VAL A 237 0.99 12.51 1.69
CA VAL A 237 2.38 12.88 1.90
C VAL A 237 2.53 13.45 3.30
N THR A 238 3.38 12.83 4.11
CA THR A 238 3.65 13.23 5.50
C THR A 238 5.10 13.68 5.63
N SER A 239 5.34 14.83 6.21
CA SER A 239 6.68 15.27 6.61
C SER A 239 7.17 14.47 7.82
N THR A 240 8.40 13.95 7.77
CA THR A 240 8.99 13.22 8.91
C THR A 240 9.42 14.15 10.05
N SER A 241 9.68 15.42 9.77
CA SER A 241 10.14 16.40 10.75
C SER A 241 8.99 17.12 11.46
N THR A 242 7.97 17.58 10.71
CA THR A 242 6.84 18.35 11.26
C THR A 242 5.61 17.52 11.54
N GLN A 243 5.54 16.28 11.03
CA GLN A 243 4.35 15.41 11.06
C GLN A 243 3.12 16.01 10.34
N GLU A 244 3.30 17.13 9.63
CA GLU A 244 2.27 17.66 8.75
C GLU A 244 1.95 16.67 7.64
N GLN A 245 0.69 16.61 7.25
CA GLN A 245 0.18 15.70 6.24
C GLN A 245 -0.66 16.44 5.22
N VAL A 246 -0.47 16.12 3.95
CA VAL A 246 -1.32 16.59 2.85
C VAL A 246 -1.84 15.43 2.03
N LEU A 247 -3.06 15.54 1.54
CA LEU A 247 -3.68 14.57 0.64
C LEU A 247 -3.70 15.15 -0.77
N LEU A 248 -3.07 14.47 -1.72
CA LEU A 248 -3.05 14.84 -3.12
C LEU A 248 -4.21 14.21 -3.89
N LYS A 249 -4.74 14.95 -4.86
CA LYS A 249 -5.67 14.50 -5.91
C LYS A 249 -4.93 14.39 -7.24
N PRO A 250 -5.44 13.62 -8.21
CA PRO A 250 -4.84 13.56 -9.55
C PRO A 250 -4.62 14.94 -10.15
N GLY A 251 -3.44 15.15 -10.76
CA GLY A 251 -2.99 16.44 -11.29
C GLY A 251 -2.31 17.35 -10.27
N GLN A 252 -2.28 16.97 -8.99
CA GLN A 252 -1.66 17.77 -7.92
C GLN A 252 -0.26 17.27 -7.57
N MET A 253 0.53 18.20 -7.05
CA MET A 253 1.86 17.95 -6.47
C MET A 253 2.04 18.70 -5.17
N VAL A 254 2.98 18.23 -4.37
CA VAL A 254 3.55 18.94 -3.23
C VAL A 254 5.09 18.94 -3.35
N LYS A 255 5.71 20.06 -3.00
CA LYS A 255 7.16 20.17 -2.85
C LYS A 255 7.50 20.28 -1.38
N THR A 256 8.60 19.64 -0.97
CA THR A 256 9.14 19.77 0.39
C THR A 256 10.52 20.33 0.33
N LEU A 257 10.77 21.32 1.17
CA LEU A 257 12.10 21.88 1.36
C LEU A 257 12.50 21.72 2.82
N SER A 258 13.66 21.10 3.06
CA SER A 258 14.17 20.84 4.42
C SER A 258 13.16 20.16 5.34
N GLY A 259 12.36 19.25 4.78
CA GLY A 259 11.34 18.47 5.51
C GLY A 259 10.03 19.22 5.80
N THR A 260 9.86 20.47 5.35
CA THR A 260 8.59 21.20 5.49
C THR A 260 7.77 21.07 4.22
N LEU A 261 6.47 20.74 4.36
CA LEU A 261 5.56 20.65 3.22
C LEU A 261 5.19 22.05 2.72
N GLY A 262 5.37 22.25 1.42
CA GLY A 262 4.88 23.46 0.74
C GLY A 262 3.38 23.36 0.41
N PRO A 263 2.82 24.38 -0.23
CA PRO A 263 1.45 24.37 -0.68
C PRO A 263 1.23 23.32 -1.76
N VAL A 264 0.03 22.70 -1.77
CA VAL A 264 -0.40 21.83 -2.86
C VAL A 264 -0.64 22.67 -4.11
N ALA A 265 -0.01 22.28 -5.22
CA ALA A 265 -0.11 22.92 -6.51
C ALA A 265 -0.47 21.91 -7.61
N THR A 266 -0.80 22.36 -8.79
CA THR A 266 -0.85 21.52 -10.00
C THR A 266 0.55 21.33 -10.55
N TYR A 267 0.88 20.14 -11.05
CA TYR A 267 2.13 19.93 -11.78
C TYR A 267 1.93 20.06 -13.29
N GLU A 268 2.99 20.47 -13.98
CA GLU A 268 3.01 20.47 -15.44
C GLU A 268 3.49 19.11 -15.97
N TYR A 269 3.08 18.73 -17.18
CA TYR A 269 3.46 17.45 -17.80
C TYR A 269 4.99 17.24 -17.79
N GLY A 270 5.76 18.30 -17.97
CA GLY A 270 7.22 18.24 -17.95
C GLY A 270 7.85 17.65 -16.68
N GLU A 271 7.15 17.75 -15.54
CA GLU A 271 7.62 17.16 -14.26
C GLU A 271 7.61 15.62 -14.28
N ILE A 272 6.82 14.99 -15.17
CA ILE A 272 6.67 13.53 -15.26
C ILE A 272 6.87 12.97 -16.67
N ALA A 273 7.22 13.82 -17.65
CA ALA A 273 7.35 13.45 -19.06
C ALA A 273 8.36 12.29 -19.28
N TRP A 274 9.38 12.23 -18.44
CA TRP A 274 10.43 11.23 -18.49
C TRP A 274 9.91 9.79 -18.38
N LYS A 275 8.79 9.57 -17.69
CA LYS A 275 8.16 8.24 -17.57
C LYS A 275 7.67 7.70 -18.91
N ASP A 276 7.33 8.59 -19.84
CA ASP A 276 6.90 8.31 -21.20
C ASP A 276 8.07 8.42 -22.20
N ASP A 277 9.30 8.45 -21.70
CA ASP A 277 10.56 8.57 -22.47
C ASP A 277 10.68 9.88 -23.27
N VAL A 278 10.00 10.94 -22.80
CA VAL A 278 10.05 12.29 -23.36
C VAL A 278 11.03 13.17 -22.55
N LEU A 279 12.06 13.66 -23.22
CA LEU A 279 12.98 14.67 -22.66
C LEU A 279 12.36 16.06 -22.84
N PHE A 280 12.05 16.72 -21.73
CA PHE A 280 11.30 17.96 -21.70
C PHE A 280 12.08 19.10 -21.06
N PHE A 281 12.11 20.23 -21.74
CA PHE A 281 12.70 21.47 -21.28
C PHE A 281 11.63 22.56 -21.21
N LEU A 282 11.59 23.32 -20.16
CA LEU A 282 10.67 24.44 -19.99
C LEU A 282 11.41 25.60 -19.32
N ARG A 283 11.71 26.62 -20.10
CA ARG A 283 12.40 27.82 -19.63
C ARG A 283 13.71 27.52 -18.88
N CYS A 284 14.43 26.51 -19.35
CA CYS A 284 15.65 26.04 -18.73
C CYS A 284 16.80 27.00 -19.03
N ASP A 285 17.62 27.28 -18.04
CA ASP A 285 18.92 27.93 -18.25
C ASP A 285 19.95 26.93 -18.83
N GLN A 286 21.15 27.47 -19.14
CA GLN A 286 22.23 26.67 -19.72
C GLN A 286 22.64 25.48 -18.84
N GLY A 287 22.76 25.70 -17.52
CA GLY A 287 23.15 24.65 -16.57
C GLY A 287 22.11 23.54 -16.49
N GLU A 288 20.82 23.90 -16.36
CA GLU A 288 19.70 22.98 -16.33
C GLU A 288 19.60 22.14 -17.62
N VAL A 289 19.87 22.75 -18.79
CA VAL A 289 19.87 22.03 -20.07
C VAL A 289 20.96 20.97 -20.10
N PHE A 290 22.19 21.32 -19.76
CA PHE A 290 23.30 20.35 -19.79
C PHE A 290 23.14 19.29 -18.70
N GLU A 291 22.73 19.63 -17.51
CA GLU A 291 22.47 18.67 -16.44
C GLU A 291 21.41 17.63 -16.83
N LYS A 292 20.28 18.06 -17.43
CA LYS A 292 19.25 17.16 -17.95
C LYS A 292 19.80 16.25 -19.05
N LEU A 293 20.62 16.78 -19.94
CA LEU A 293 21.24 15.98 -21.01
C LEU A 293 22.25 14.96 -20.45
N GLU A 294 23.06 15.34 -19.46
CA GLU A 294 23.99 14.44 -18.77
C GLU A 294 23.27 13.27 -18.12
N LYS A 295 22.21 13.57 -17.38
CA LYS A 295 21.36 12.55 -16.74
C LYS A 295 20.66 11.67 -17.77
N TRP A 296 20.12 12.27 -18.85
CA TRP A 296 19.32 11.55 -19.83
C TRP A 296 20.13 10.60 -20.71
N TYR A 297 21.31 11.06 -21.20
CA TYR A 297 22.15 10.31 -22.14
C TYR A 297 23.36 9.65 -21.47
N GLY A 298 23.68 9.95 -20.23
CA GLY A 298 24.85 9.42 -19.52
C GLY A 298 26.17 9.91 -20.10
N VAL A 299 26.21 11.18 -20.48
CA VAL A 299 27.38 11.87 -21.04
C VAL A 299 27.87 12.96 -20.07
N ASN A 300 29.06 13.51 -20.33
CA ASN A 300 29.59 14.66 -19.60
C ASN A 300 29.83 15.78 -20.61
N PHE A 301 29.50 17.02 -20.23
CA PHE A 301 29.75 18.19 -21.05
C PHE A 301 31.02 18.92 -20.64
N ARG A 302 31.78 19.32 -21.63
CA ARG A 302 32.93 20.21 -21.48
C ARG A 302 32.74 21.42 -22.40
N ILE A 303 32.66 22.62 -21.80
CA ILE A 303 32.43 23.86 -22.52
C ILE A 303 33.77 24.50 -22.78
N GLU A 304 34.10 24.74 -24.05
CA GLU A 304 35.31 25.47 -24.49
C GLU A 304 34.90 26.84 -25.00
N GLY A 305 35.32 27.89 -24.27
CA GLY A 305 34.93 29.27 -24.54
C GLY A 305 33.74 29.73 -23.71
N LYS A 306 33.14 30.85 -24.06
CA LYS A 306 32.00 31.44 -23.38
C LYS A 306 30.79 31.40 -24.30
N LEU A 307 29.79 30.63 -23.91
CA LEU A 307 28.52 30.60 -24.63
C LEU A 307 27.71 31.87 -24.37
N SER A 308 26.78 32.19 -25.27
CA SER A 308 25.83 33.27 -25.07
C SER A 308 25.06 33.07 -23.76
N GLY A 309 24.89 34.15 -22.99
CA GLY A 309 24.11 34.10 -21.74
C GLY A 309 22.62 34.28 -21.97
N GLY A 310 21.82 34.01 -20.94
CA GLY A 310 20.39 34.31 -20.94
C GLY A 310 19.52 33.23 -21.60
N TRP A 311 19.98 31.98 -21.60
CA TRP A 311 19.17 30.87 -22.09
C TRP A 311 17.81 30.80 -21.37
N ASN A 312 16.79 30.59 -22.15
CA ASN A 312 15.41 30.33 -21.68
C ASN A 312 14.82 29.24 -22.57
N TYR A 313 15.53 28.11 -22.64
CA TYR A 313 15.27 27.06 -23.60
C TYR A 313 14.02 26.27 -23.23
N SER A 314 13.16 26.08 -24.22
CA SER A 314 11.99 25.21 -24.11
C SER A 314 11.92 24.28 -25.31
N GLY A 315 11.69 22.99 -25.06
CA GLY A 315 11.64 21.98 -26.11
C GLY A 315 11.18 20.63 -25.59
N SER A 316 10.76 19.78 -26.48
CA SER A 316 10.32 18.41 -26.16
C SER A 316 10.86 17.46 -27.21
N PHE A 317 11.48 16.37 -26.77
CA PHE A 317 12.14 15.38 -27.60
C PHE A 317 11.68 13.98 -27.21
N ASP A 318 10.97 13.33 -28.08
CA ASP A 318 10.49 11.95 -27.90
C ASP A 318 11.41 10.99 -28.64
N GLY A 319 12.08 10.10 -27.89
CA GLY A 319 12.96 9.05 -28.43
C GLY A 319 14.14 9.54 -29.28
N GLN A 320 14.50 10.85 -29.21
CA GLN A 320 15.55 11.42 -30.04
C GLN A 320 16.96 11.05 -29.56
N THR A 321 17.88 10.95 -30.53
CA THR A 321 19.31 10.73 -30.22
C THR A 321 19.93 12.02 -29.64
N LEU A 322 21.00 11.86 -28.84
CA LEU A 322 21.78 13.00 -28.32
C LEU A 322 22.21 13.94 -29.44
N HIS A 323 22.65 13.38 -30.58
CA HIS A 323 23.08 14.20 -31.73
C HIS A 323 21.94 15.08 -32.27
N ALA A 324 20.74 14.52 -32.45
CA ALA A 324 19.58 15.26 -32.94
C ALA A 324 19.17 16.38 -31.97
N VAL A 325 19.14 16.07 -30.68
CA VAL A 325 18.81 17.02 -29.62
C VAL A 325 19.83 18.16 -29.57
N LEU A 326 21.14 17.84 -29.58
CA LEU A 326 22.19 18.83 -29.57
C LEU A 326 22.24 19.70 -30.86
N THR A 327 21.85 19.12 -32.00
CA THR A 327 21.70 19.86 -33.25
C THR A 327 20.60 20.92 -33.11
N SER A 328 19.44 20.53 -32.55
CA SER A 328 18.34 21.45 -32.33
C SER A 328 18.71 22.56 -31.33
N ILE A 329 19.28 22.21 -30.17
CA ILE A 329 19.64 23.16 -29.14
C ILE A 329 20.80 24.07 -29.64
N GLY A 330 21.80 23.51 -30.31
CA GLY A 330 22.94 24.27 -30.85
C GLY A 330 22.55 25.24 -31.96
N TYR A 331 21.46 24.96 -32.68
CA TYR A 331 20.90 25.94 -33.62
C TYR A 331 20.21 27.10 -32.89
N ALA A 332 19.47 26.79 -31.82
CA ALA A 332 18.72 27.81 -31.07
C ALA A 332 19.64 28.71 -30.20
N GLU A 333 20.71 28.15 -29.65
CA GLU A 333 21.55 28.81 -28.64
C GLU A 333 22.98 29.07 -29.15
N ASP A 334 23.19 29.03 -30.48
CA ASP A 334 24.40 29.39 -31.20
C ASP A 334 25.68 28.72 -30.72
N PHE A 335 25.66 27.39 -30.62
CA PHE A 335 26.84 26.59 -30.36
C PHE A 335 27.06 25.46 -31.35
N THR A 336 28.28 24.95 -31.42
CA THR A 336 28.66 23.73 -32.12
C THR A 336 29.10 22.67 -31.10
N PHE A 337 29.04 21.40 -31.45
CA PHE A 337 29.40 20.33 -30.55
C PHE A 337 30.18 19.22 -31.24
N GLN A 338 30.96 18.49 -30.46
CA GLN A 338 31.64 17.28 -30.86
C GLN A 338 31.44 16.20 -29.82
N ILE A 339 30.90 15.03 -30.21
CA ILE A 339 30.69 13.88 -29.34
C ILE A 339 31.86 12.92 -29.51
N LYS A 340 32.55 12.58 -28.41
CA LYS A 340 33.62 11.58 -28.35
C LYS A 340 33.31 10.62 -27.20
N ASN A 341 32.80 9.44 -27.53
CA ASN A 341 32.33 8.47 -26.52
C ASN A 341 31.25 9.08 -25.58
N LYS A 342 31.58 9.24 -24.31
CA LYS A 342 30.70 9.87 -23.29
C LYS A 342 31.04 11.33 -23.01
N GLU A 343 31.99 11.92 -23.72
CA GLU A 343 32.35 13.32 -23.57
C GLU A 343 31.78 14.13 -24.74
N VAL A 344 31.13 15.23 -24.42
CA VAL A 344 30.58 16.18 -25.40
C VAL A 344 31.27 17.52 -25.21
N VAL A 345 32.01 17.92 -26.21
CA VAL A 345 32.69 19.26 -26.24
C VAL A 345 31.78 20.25 -26.92
N ILE A 346 31.45 21.32 -26.22
CA ILE A 346 30.62 22.43 -26.70
C ILE A 346 31.51 23.64 -26.98
N LYS A 347 31.31 24.28 -28.12
CA LYS A 347 32.01 25.53 -28.50
C LYS A 347 31.02 26.59 -29.00
N PRO A 348 31.21 27.86 -28.68
CA PRO A 348 30.39 28.90 -29.28
C PRO A 348 30.52 28.84 -30.81
N LYS A 349 29.46 29.17 -31.52
CA LYS A 349 29.50 29.35 -32.95
C LYS A 349 30.33 30.61 -33.23
N THR A 350 31.46 30.45 -33.91
CA THR A 350 32.23 31.59 -34.38
C THR A 350 31.43 32.23 -35.52
N LEU A 351 31.02 33.47 -35.38
CA LEU A 351 30.42 34.30 -36.44
C LEU A 351 31.38 34.48 -37.60
#